data_065e03621919c602d36359cc89d9b225
#
_entry.id   065e03621919c602d36359cc89d9b225
#
_cell.length_a   1.000
_cell.length_b   1.000
_cell.length_c   1.000
_cell.angle_alpha   90.00
_cell.angle_beta   90.00
_cell.angle_gamma   90.00
#
_symmetry.space_group_name_H-M   'P 1'
#
loop_
_entity.id
_entity.type
_entity.pdbx_description
1 polymer ?
#
loop_
_entity_poly.entity_id
_entity_poly.type
_entity_poly.pdbx_seq_one_letter_code
_entity_poly.pdbx_strand_id
1 'polypeptide(L)'
;MEDLSIQSVNLEVFENLEKHRTQGFFSSNALVVRRGEPFRITVYLRGRPFNPKTDSLRIKIMLGQLYVIVPVTSSYYSPLSDWKAYLDPKSYNYLNPSIFIQPPASAPVGSYEFQVFLQAQRGFGNSASSSFVLLCNPWCSGDSVFIPYEDQREEYILSDYGLLFMGTPMNTVSRPWSYDQYEPGVLEACLNLLQVSPQHLRNPNVDYLDRSNPVYIGRIVSAMINSEDDRGVVKGNWSDNFDQGVHPSLWTGSGDILRQWVQSGCSPVKYGQCWVFAAVMCTVMRVLGIPCRVVSNFNSAHDTNGNLVIEEVYSETGQKLNLSRDSIWNFHVWVECWMTRRDLGSYMDGWQVLDPTPQERSQGVYCCGPAPVRAIKSKRTDAPYDVPFVYAEVNADVHTIIVAQGQVVSVSKDTVRVGSLICTKAVGFPRLENITGSYKYDEGMAPKQRTFVHFLMPKSHMRFCVFIQAQIQLLLQEGYLCGFDGLFFPQILDKNVVPNKEHTAIVTFTNPFTHPVNGVLTVTGAGLLQEKVQFR
;
A
#
# COMPACT_ATOMS: atom_id res chain seq x y z
N MET A 1 -38.06 -38.65 -21.14
CA MET A 1 -37.73 -37.31 -20.58
C MET A 1 -36.24 -37.14 -20.73
N GLU A 2 -35.81 -36.06 -21.40
CA GLU A 2 -34.37 -35.73 -21.51
C GLU A 2 -33.80 -35.50 -20.10
N ASP A 3 -32.59 -36.01 -19.84
CA ASP A 3 -31.89 -35.81 -18.58
C ASP A 3 -31.54 -34.33 -18.39
N LEU A 4 -31.57 -33.87 -17.14
CA LEU A 4 -31.24 -32.52 -16.77
C LEU A 4 -29.74 -32.25 -17.06
N SER A 5 -29.45 -31.20 -17.85
CA SER A 5 -28.07 -30.79 -18.19
C SER A 5 -27.93 -29.27 -18.25
N ILE A 6 -26.72 -28.76 -18.04
CA ILE A 6 -26.38 -27.34 -18.23
C ILE A 6 -26.20 -27.10 -19.73
N GLN A 7 -26.93 -26.12 -20.25
CA GLN A 7 -26.80 -25.66 -21.63
C GLN A 7 -25.72 -24.55 -21.75
N SER A 8 -25.81 -23.55 -20.87
CA SER A 8 -24.86 -22.42 -20.84
C SER A 8 -24.96 -21.68 -19.52
N VAL A 9 -24.01 -20.77 -19.28
CA VAL A 9 -24.00 -19.83 -18.15
C VAL A 9 -23.97 -18.42 -18.71
N ASN A 10 -24.90 -17.58 -18.27
CA ASN A 10 -24.89 -16.14 -18.52
C ASN A 10 -24.26 -15.43 -17.31
N LEU A 11 -23.25 -14.62 -17.56
CA LEU A 11 -22.54 -13.87 -16.54
C LEU A 11 -23.23 -12.58 -16.11
N GLU A 12 -24.32 -12.19 -16.79
CA GLU A 12 -25.04 -10.95 -16.53
C GLU A 12 -24.08 -9.75 -16.42
N VAL A 13 -23.17 -9.65 -17.40
CA VAL A 13 -22.00 -8.77 -17.35
C VAL A 13 -22.38 -7.34 -17.04
N PHE A 14 -23.35 -6.79 -17.75
CA PHE A 14 -23.76 -5.39 -17.60
C PHE A 14 -24.23 -5.08 -16.17
N GLU A 15 -25.17 -5.87 -15.64
CA GLU A 15 -25.77 -5.67 -14.32
C GLU A 15 -24.72 -5.86 -13.20
N ASN A 16 -23.80 -6.82 -13.37
CA ASN A 16 -22.73 -7.03 -12.41
C ASN A 16 -21.69 -5.92 -12.44
N LEU A 17 -21.28 -5.43 -13.61
CA LEU A 17 -20.35 -4.30 -13.72
C LEU A 17 -20.94 -3.05 -13.06
N GLU A 18 -22.21 -2.76 -13.28
CA GLU A 18 -22.89 -1.62 -12.66
C GLU A 18 -22.92 -1.76 -11.14
N LYS A 19 -23.33 -2.91 -10.62
CA LYS A 19 -23.39 -3.21 -9.20
C LYS A 19 -22.02 -3.09 -8.52
N HIS A 20 -20.97 -3.55 -9.19
CA HIS A 20 -19.60 -3.51 -8.66
C HIS A 20 -18.84 -2.21 -8.97
N ARG A 21 -19.46 -1.23 -9.64
CA ARG A 21 -18.83 0.04 -10.07
C ARG A 21 -17.57 -0.21 -10.91
N THR A 22 -17.72 -1.12 -11.86
CA THR A 22 -16.66 -1.57 -12.77
C THR A 22 -17.06 -1.43 -14.23
N GLN A 23 -18.15 -0.68 -14.52
CA GLN A 23 -18.65 -0.49 -15.86
C GLN A 23 -17.65 0.17 -16.82
N GLY A 24 -16.68 0.91 -16.29
CA GLY A 24 -15.56 1.44 -17.08
C GLY A 24 -14.75 0.36 -17.79
N PHE A 25 -14.71 -0.88 -17.25
CA PHE A 25 -14.02 -2.03 -17.86
C PHE A 25 -14.86 -2.80 -18.89
N PHE A 26 -16.02 -2.30 -19.29
CA PHE A 26 -16.89 -2.99 -20.26
C PHE A 26 -16.18 -3.33 -21.57
N SER A 27 -15.26 -2.49 -22.03
CA SER A 27 -14.47 -2.71 -23.25
C SER A 27 -13.52 -3.93 -23.19
N SER A 28 -13.21 -4.43 -21.99
CA SER A 28 -12.35 -5.62 -21.83
C SER A 28 -13.06 -6.94 -22.13
N ASN A 29 -14.40 -6.93 -22.35
CA ASN A 29 -15.24 -8.13 -22.50
C ASN A 29 -15.13 -9.14 -21.34
N ALA A 30 -14.60 -8.72 -20.20
CA ALA A 30 -14.47 -9.54 -19.01
C ALA A 30 -15.52 -9.16 -17.97
N LEU A 31 -16.00 -10.13 -17.21
CA LEU A 31 -16.72 -9.85 -15.98
C LEU A 31 -15.72 -9.38 -14.92
N VAL A 32 -15.78 -8.11 -14.55
CA VAL A 32 -14.91 -7.52 -13.51
C VAL A 32 -15.75 -7.22 -12.28
N VAL A 33 -15.41 -7.85 -11.15
CA VAL A 33 -16.17 -7.73 -9.91
C VAL A 33 -15.26 -7.41 -8.73
N ARG A 34 -15.83 -6.88 -7.65
CA ARG A 34 -15.09 -6.54 -6.43
C ARG A 34 -15.38 -7.53 -5.32
N ARG A 35 -14.36 -7.91 -4.57
CA ARG A 35 -14.45 -8.86 -3.47
C ARG A 35 -15.36 -8.36 -2.34
N GLY A 36 -15.94 -9.29 -1.57
CA GLY A 36 -16.91 -8.97 -0.50
C GLY A 36 -18.32 -8.62 -0.98
N GLU A 37 -18.53 -8.40 -2.26
CA GLU A 37 -19.83 -8.08 -2.89
C GLU A 37 -20.27 -9.27 -3.77
N PRO A 38 -21.54 -9.76 -3.66
CA PRO A 38 -21.99 -10.86 -4.50
C PRO A 38 -22.28 -10.40 -5.93
N PHE A 39 -21.90 -11.21 -6.91
CA PHE A 39 -22.30 -11.09 -8.30
C PHE A 39 -23.23 -12.22 -8.71
N ARG A 40 -24.09 -11.99 -9.72
CA ARG A 40 -25.12 -12.90 -10.16
C ARG A 40 -24.75 -13.56 -11.49
N ILE A 41 -25.03 -14.85 -11.61
CA ILE A 41 -24.99 -15.60 -12.85
C ILE A 41 -26.34 -16.31 -13.06
N THR A 42 -26.73 -16.57 -14.31
CA THR A 42 -27.89 -17.41 -14.64
C THR A 42 -27.42 -18.64 -15.37
N VAL A 43 -27.83 -19.81 -14.86
CA VAL A 43 -27.53 -21.12 -15.44
C VAL A 43 -28.70 -21.56 -16.29
N TYR A 44 -28.53 -21.63 -17.61
CA TYR A 44 -29.55 -22.17 -18.51
C TYR A 44 -29.46 -23.69 -18.52
N LEU A 45 -30.58 -24.32 -18.20
CA LEU A 45 -30.71 -25.76 -18.14
C LEU A 45 -31.55 -26.28 -19.32
N ARG A 46 -31.24 -27.51 -19.73
CA ARG A 46 -31.98 -28.24 -20.76
C ARG A 46 -32.57 -29.51 -20.15
N GLY A 47 -33.75 -29.93 -20.64
CA GLY A 47 -34.47 -31.10 -20.21
C GLY A 47 -35.59 -30.75 -19.22
N ARG A 48 -35.60 -31.35 -18.05
CA ARG A 48 -36.60 -31.06 -16.98
C ARG A 48 -36.17 -29.85 -16.11
N PRO A 49 -37.09 -29.24 -15.36
CA PRO A 49 -36.73 -28.23 -14.36
C PRO A 49 -35.80 -28.78 -13.26
N PHE A 50 -34.91 -27.91 -12.75
CA PHE A 50 -34.09 -28.18 -11.57
C PHE A 50 -34.97 -28.35 -10.32
N ASN A 51 -34.71 -29.40 -9.55
CA ASN A 51 -35.40 -29.61 -8.27
C ASN A 51 -34.37 -29.53 -7.13
N PRO A 52 -34.38 -28.47 -6.31
CA PRO A 52 -33.40 -28.28 -5.24
C PRO A 52 -33.43 -29.33 -4.13
N LYS A 53 -34.47 -30.20 -4.11
CA LYS A 53 -34.56 -31.32 -3.16
C LYS A 53 -33.83 -32.58 -3.64
N THR A 54 -33.64 -32.73 -4.93
CA THR A 54 -33.07 -33.95 -5.54
C THR A 54 -31.84 -33.68 -6.40
N ASP A 55 -31.67 -32.45 -6.88
CA ASP A 55 -30.57 -32.03 -7.70
C ASP A 55 -29.67 -31.06 -6.92
N SER A 56 -28.38 -31.03 -7.21
CA SER A 56 -27.46 -30.10 -6.58
C SER A 56 -26.56 -29.39 -7.60
N LEU A 57 -26.25 -28.15 -7.33
CA LEU A 57 -25.27 -27.35 -8.07
C LEU A 57 -24.04 -27.10 -7.16
N ARG A 58 -22.87 -27.18 -7.75
CA ARG A 58 -21.61 -26.84 -7.10
C ARG A 58 -20.79 -25.96 -8.04
N ILE A 59 -20.04 -25.04 -7.48
CA ILE A 59 -19.15 -24.16 -8.26
C ILE A 59 -17.73 -24.43 -7.80
N LYS A 60 -16.86 -24.84 -8.73
CA LYS A 60 -15.41 -24.86 -8.52
C LYS A 60 -14.85 -23.53 -8.98
N ILE A 61 -14.22 -22.80 -8.09
CA ILE A 61 -13.60 -21.49 -8.35
C ILE A 61 -12.10 -21.68 -8.29
N MET A 62 -11.37 -21.23 -9.30
CA MET A 62 -9.95 -21.49 -9.49
C MET A 62 -9.17 -20.19 -9.68
N LEU A 63 -7.98 -20.12 -9.05
CA LEU A 63 -6.98 -19.07 -9.28
C LEU A 63 -5.64 -19.78 -9.53
N GLY A 64 -5.23 -19.86 -10.79
CA GLY A 64 -4.14 -20.74 -11.20
C GLY A 64 -4.39 -22.20 -10.81
N GLN A 65 -3.52 -22.79 -9.99
CA GLN A 65 -3.69 -24.16 -9.49
C GLN A 65 -4.51 -24.25 -8.19
N LEU A 66 -4.73 -23.12 -7.53
CA LEU A 66 -5.54 -23.07 -6.31
C LEU A 66 -7.02 -23.16 -6.65
N TYR A 67 -7.79 -23.88 -5.85
CA TYR A 67 -9.23 -23.95 -6.06
C TYR A 67 -10.02 -24.15 -4.77
N VAL A 68 -11.28 -23.77 -4.83
CA VAL A 68 -12.31 -24.06 -3.81
C VAL A 68 -13.56 -24.60 -4.48
N ILE A 69 -14.24 -25.54 -3.83
CA ILE A 69 -15.54 -26.06 -4.28
C ILE A 69 -16.62 -25.55 -3.35
N VAL A 70 -17.55 -24.77 -3.89
CA VAL A 70 -18.61 -24.10 -3.16
C VAL A 70 -19.96 -24.75 -3.52
N PRO A 71 -20.69 -25.33 -2.57
CA PRO A 71 -22.04 -25.81 -2.81
C PRO A 71 -22.99 -24.62 -2.99
N VAL A 72 -23.94 -24.73 -3.92
CA VAL A 72 -25.03 -23.76 -4.07
C VAL A 72 -26.13 -24.10 -3.07
N THR A 73 -26.39 -23.20 -2.13
CA THR A 73 -27.39 -23.34 -1.08
C THR A 73 -28.69 -22.63 -1.43
N SER A 74 -29.79 -22.98 -0.76
CA SER A 74 -31.11 -22.33 -0.94
C SER A 74 -31.24 -21.05 -0.10
N SER A 75 -30.36 -20.81 0.86
CA SER A 75 -30.46 -19.67 1.76
C SER A 75 -29.11 -19.01 1.99
N TYR A 76 -29.16 -17.68 2.19
CA TYR A 76 -28.02 -16.87 2.57
C TYR A 76 -27.76 -17.01 4.08
N TYR A 77 -26.85 -17.89 4.48
CA TYR A 77 -26.34 -17.89 5.85
C TYR A 77 -24.89 -18.34 5.91
N SER A 78 -24.00 -17.41 6.25
CA SER A 78 -22.60 -17.72 6.61
C SER A 78 -21.75 -16.46 6.81
N PRO A 79 -20.62 -16.48 7.55
CA PRO A 79 -19.73 -15.33 7.74
C PRO A 79 -19.12 -14.80 6.42
N LEU A 80 -18.75 -13.52 6.38
CA LEU A 80 -18.12 -12.85 5.21
C LEU A 80 -16.71 -13.39 4.87
N SER A 81 -16.20 -14.36 5.64
CA SER A 81 -14.85 -14.89 5.53
C SER A 81 -14.64 -15.90 4.41
N ASP A 82 -15.71 -16.50 3.88
CA ASP A 82 -15.61 -17.64 2.97
C ASP A 82 -16.34 -17.40 1.65
N TRP A 83 -15.93 -18.11 0.59
CA TRP A 83 -16.66 -18.19 -0.66
C TRP A 83 -18.04 -18.80 -0.45
N LYS A 84 -19.06 -18.20 -1.06
CA LYS A 84 -20.45 -18.66 -1.00
C LYS A 84 -21.08 -18.67 -2.37
N ALA A 85 -22.04 -19.57 -2.53
CA ALA A 85 -22.95 -19.58 -3.66
C ALA A 85 -24.36 -19.92 -3.17
N TYR A 86 -25.36 -19.16 -3.61
CA TYR A 86 -26.74 -19.41 -3.21
C TYR A 86 -27.72 -19.05 -4.34
N LEU A 87 -28.83 -19.76 -4.38
CA LEU A 87 -29.91 -19.47 -5.33
C LEU A 87 -30.51 -18.09 -5.05
N ASP A 88 -30.80 -17.33 -6.11
CA ASP A 88 -31.52 -16.07 -5.96
C ASP A 88 -32.91 -16.34 -5.41
N PRO A 89 -33.27 -15.82 -4.23
CA PRO A 89 -34.60 -16.03 -3.64
C PRO A 89 -35.77 -15.52 -4.49
N LYS A 90 -35.48 -14.62 -5.43
CA LYS A 90 -36.43 -14.03 -6.37
C LYS A 90 -36.58 -14.84 -7.67
N SER A 91 -35.67 -15.78 -7.90
CA SER A 91 -35.69 -16.63 -9.10
C SER A 91 -36.62 -17.81 -8.91
N TYR A 92 -37.86 -17.70 -9.45
CA TYR A 92 -38.83 -18.77 -9.45
C TYR A 92 -38.73 -19.72 -10.67
N ASN A 93 -37.76 -19.43 -11.56
CA ASN A 93 -37.61 -20.20 -12.79
C ASN A 93 -36.54 -21.28 -12.62
N TYR A 94 -37.00 -22.49 -12.34
CA TYR A 94 -36.11 -23.65 -12.19
C TYR A 94 -35.54 -24.21 -13.51
N LEU A 95 -35.93 -23.69 -14.67
CA LEU A 95 -35.22 -23.94 -15.95
C LEU A 95 -33.98 -23.05 -16.12
N ASN A 96 -34.01 -21.86 -15.51
CA ASN A 96 -32.92 -20.88 -15.58
C ASN A 96 -32.64 -20.34 -14.17
N PRO A 97 -32.11 -21.17 -13.24
CA PRO A 97 -31.85 -20.71 -11.88
C PRO A 97 -30.74 -19.65 -11.89
N SER A 98 -31.00 -18.53 -11.24
CA SER A 98 -29.99 -17.52 -10.98
C SER A 98 -29.28 -17.84 -9.66
N ILE A 99 -27.96 -17.64 -9.64
CA ILE A 99 -27.07 -17.93 -8.52
C ILE A 99 -26.27 -16.68 -8.19
N PHE A 100 -26.24 -16.32 -6.92
CA PHE A 100 -25.27 -15.36 -6.41
C PHE A 100 -24.00 -16.09 -5.98
N ILE A 101 -22.84 -15.57 -6.42
CA ILE A 101 -21.51 -16.00 -5.99
C ILE A 101 -20.93 -14.83 -5.20
N GLN A 102 -20.57 -15.07 -3.94
CA GLN A 102 -19.97 -14.04 -3.07
C GLN A 102 -18.54 -14.39 -2.73
N PRO A 103 -17.56 -13.63 -3.25
CA PRO A 103 -16.18 -13.70 -2.81
C PRO A 103 -16.05 -13.20 -1.36
N PRO A 104 -15.16 -13.74 -0.52
CA PRO A 104 -14.83 -13.13 0.76
C PRO A 104 -14.14 -11.75 0.53
N ALA A 105 -14.28 -10.85 1.51
CA ALA A 105 -13.66 -9.52 1.44
C ALA A 105 -12.11 -9.56 1.43
N SER A 106 -11.54 -10.71 1.78
CA SER A 106 -10.09 -10.99 1.75
C SER A 106 -9.66 -11.91 0.61
N ALA A 107 -10.52 -12.15 -0.40
CA ALA A 107 -10.14 -12.99 -1.53
C ALA A 107 -8.95 -12.37 -2.30
N PRO A 108 -8.00 -13.17 -2.77
CA PRO A 108 -6.89 -12.68 -3.60
C PRO A 108 -7.36 -11.96 -4.86
N VAL A 109 -6.66 -10.91 -5.25
CA VAL A 109 -6.90 -10.20 -6.52
C VAL A 109 -6.33 -11.00 -7.69
N GLY A 110 -7.09 -11.10 -8.80
CA GLY A 110 -6.60 -11.78 -9.99
C GLY A 110 -7.68 -12.20 -10.97
N SER A 111 -7.28 -12.94 -11.99
CA SER A 111 -8.16 -13.54 -12.98
C SER A 111 -8.53 -14.95 -12.55
N TYR A 112 -9.81 -15.17 -12.32
CA TYR A 112 -10.37 -16.42 -11.87
C TYR A 112 -11.07 -17.16 -12.99
N GLU A 113 -10.95 -18.49 -12.97
CA GLU A 113 -11.82 -19.38 -13.71
C GLU A 113 -12.82 -20.01 -12.75
N PHE A 114 -14.01 -20.33 -13.23
CA PHE A 114 -14.95 -21.12 -12.47
C PHE A 114 -15.69 -22.14 -13.34
N GLN A 115 -16.14 -23.21 -12.72
CA GLN A 115 -16.87 -24.28 -13.37
C GLN A 115 -18.10 -24.62 -12.54
N VAL A 116 -19.27 -24.56 -13.16
CA VAL A 116 -20.55 -24.96 -12.56
C VAL A 116 -20.78 -26.44 -12.84
N PHE A 117 -20.95 -27.23 -11.81
CA PHE A 117 -21.29 -28.67 -11.88
C PHE A 117 -22.73 -28.89 -11.47
N LEU A 118 -23.45 -29.65 -12.27
CA LEU A 118 -24.77 -30.12 -11.96
C LEU A 118 -24.69 -31.61 -11.59
N GLN A 119 -25.30 -31.99 -10.47
CA GLN A 119 -25.53 -33.38 -10.10
C GLN A 119 -27.05 -33.62 -10.05
N ALA A 120 -27.55 -34.36 -11.01
CA ALA A 120 -28.96 -34.75 -11.09
C ALA A 120 -29.23 -36.08 -10.39
N GLN A 121 -30.49 -36.33 -10.01
CA GLN A 121 -30.90 -37.53 -9.31
C GLN A 121 -30.56 -38.85 -10.06
N ARG A 122 -30.52 -38.84 -11.39
CA ARG A 122 -30.30 -40.01 -12.25
C ARG A 122 -29.04 -39.89 -13.12
N GLY A 123 -27.89 -39.54 -12.55
CA GLY A 123 -26.65 -39.54 -13.29
C GLY A 123 -25.75 -38.34 -13.05
N PHE A 124 -24.57 -38.36 -13.64
CA PHE A 124 -23.64 -37.21 -13.62
C PHE A 124 -24.15 -36.18 -14.64
N GLY A 125 -24.50 -35.01 -14.17
CA GLY A 125 -24.73 -33.86 -15.03
C GLY A 125 -23.41 -33.38 -15.68
N ASN A 126 -23.56 -32.56 -16.70
CA ASN A 126 -22.42 -31.87 -17.32
C ASN A 126 -22.00 -30.65 -16.52
N SER A 127 -20.95 -29.98 -17.02
CA SER A 127 -20.45 -28.73 -16.43
C SER A 127 -20.30 -27.66 -17.51
N ALA A 128 -20.29 -26.39 -17.09
CA ALA A 128 -19.97 -25.24 -17.92
C ALA A 128 -18.92 -24.37 -17.20
N SER A 129 -17.95 -23.85 -17.96
CA SER A 129 -16.87 -23.04 -17.46
C SER A 129 -16.99 -21.60 -17.93
N SER A 130 -16.50 -20.66 -17.12
CA SER A 130 -16.36 -19.25 -17.45
C SER A 130 -15.29 -18.62 -16.58
N SER A 131 -15.07 -17.29 -16.74
CA SER A 131 -14.04 -16.56 -16.01
C SER A 131 -14.53 -15.19 -15.56
N PHE A 132 -13.86 -14.63 -14.56
CA PHE A 132 -14.06 -13.26 -14.08
C PHE A 132 -12.76 -12.71 -13.49
N VAL A 133 -12.65 -11.37 -13.43
CA VAL A 133 -11.58 -10.68 -12.72
C VAL A 133 -12.11 -10.22 -11.36
N LEU A 134 -11.34 -10.47 -10.32
CA LEU A 134 -11.66 -10.05 -8.96
C LEU A 134 -10.69 -8.97 -8.50
N LEU A 135 -11.26 -7.83 -8.06
CA LEU A 135 -10.52 -6.65 -7.59
C LEU A 135 -10.78 -6.38 -6.11
N CYS A 136 -9.93 -5.57 -5.47
CA CYS A 136 -10.19 -5.00 -4.15
C CYS A 136 -11.48 -4.16 -4.14
N ASN A 137 -12.08 -3.99 -2.95
CA ASN A 137 -13.37 -3.32 -2.80
C ASN A 137 -13.36 -2.20 -1.77
N PRO A 138 -13.09 -0.95 -2.16
CA PRO A 138 -13.15 0.20 -1.25
C PRO A 138 -14.54 0.52 -0.68
N TRP A 139 -15.61 -0.08 -1.20
CA TRP A 139 -16.99 0.06 -0.70
C TRP A 139 -17.35 -1.00 0.35
N CYS A 140 -16.58 -2.08 0.47
CA CYS A 140 -16.83 -3.16 1.42
C CYS A 140 -16.10 -2.90 2.75
N SER A 141 -16.82 -2.69 3.83
CA SER A 141 -16.24 -2.43 5.16
C SER A 141 -15.38 -3.57 5.72
N GLY A 142 -15.51 -4.78 5.18
CA GLY A 142 -14.67 -5.93 5.51
C GLY A 142 -13.35 -5.98 4.75
N ASP A 143 -13.20 -5.19 3.69
CA ASP A 143 -11.97 -5.12 2.91
C ASP A 143 -10.94 -4.19 3.56
N SER A 144 -9.66 -4.58 3.49
CA SER A 144 -8.56 -3.80 4.03
C SER A 144 -8.30 -2.46 3.33
N VAL A 145 -8.96 -2.21 2.19
CA VAL A 145 -8.87 -0.95 1.44
C VAL A 145 -10.13 -0.08 1.57
N PHE A 146 -11.02 -0.39 2.50
CA PHE A 146 -12.26 0.34 2.70
C PHE A 146 -12.06 1.83 2.97
N ILE A 147 -12.76 2.69 2.23
CA ILE A 147 -12.88 4.13 2.48
C ILE A 147 -14.36 4.46 2.72
N PRO A 148 -14.73 5.13 3.83
CA PRO A 148 -16.15 5.39 4.15
C PRO A 148 -16.79 6.51 3.31
N TYR A 149 -15.99 7.41 2.72
CA TYR A 149 -16.47 8.61 2.02
C TYR A 149 -16.58 8.39 0.52
N GLU A 150 -17.77 8.69 -0.06
CA GLU A 150 -18.05 8.44 -1.49
C GLU A 150 -17.21 9.33 -2.42
N ASP A 151 -17.07 10.61 -2.09
CA ASP A 151 -16.24 11.56 -2.83
C ASP A 151 -14.76 11.13 -2.94
N GLN A 152 -14.23 10.51 -1.87
CA GLN A 152 -12.87 9.96 -1.89
C GLN A 152 -12.78 8.69 -2.73
N ARG A 153 -13.80 7.82 -2.72
CA ARG A 153 -13.85 6.64 -3.59
C ARG A 153 -13.93 7.04 -5.05
N GLU A 154 -14.74 8.07 -5.36
CA GLU A 154 -14.80 8.65 -6.70
C GLU A 154 -13.42 9.18 -7.13
N GLU A 155 -12.79 10.02 -6.30
CA GLU A 155 -11.49 10.64 -6.62
C GLU A 155 -10.36 9.61 -6.72
N TYR A 156 -10.25 8.66 -5.76
CA TYR A 156 -9.06 7.82 -5.62
C TYR A 156 -9.16 6.45 -6.29
N ILE A 157 -10.35 6.09 -6.83
CA ILE A 157 -10.60 4.83 -7.55
C ILE A 157 -11.18 5.06 -8.93
N LEU A 158 -12.27 5.83 -9.05
CA LEU A 158 -13.05 5.88 -10.28
C LEU A 158 -12.57 6.96 -11.26
N SER A 159 -12.05 8.07 -10.74
CA SER A 159 -11.52 9.13 -11.59
C SER A 159 -10.26 8.67 -12.34
N ASP A 160 -10.25 8.84 -13.66
CA ASP A 160 -9.08 8.59 -14.52
C ASP A 160 -8.25 9.84 -14.78
N TYR A 161 -8.62 10.95 -14.16
CA TYR A 161 -7.95 12.25 -14.28
C TYR A 161 -7.10 12.57 -13.05
N GLY A 162 -5.85 12.99 -13.29
CA GLY A 162 -4.91 13.42 -12.26
C GLY A 162 -4.27 14.78 -12.55
N LEU A 163 -3.69 15.36 -11.51
CA LEU A 163 -2.80 16.52 -11.58
C LEU A 163 -1.48 16.18 -10.93
N LEU A 164 -0.38 16.40 -11.65
CA LEU A 164 0.97 16.30 -11.17
C LEU A 164 1.50 17.71 -10.87
N PHE A 165 2.06 17.92 -9.68
CA PHE A 165 2.62 19.20 -9.30
C PHE A 165 4.14 19.16 -9.37
N MET A 166 4.73 20.12 -10.07
CA MET A 166 6.16 20.17 -10.44
C MET A 166 6.71 21.58 -10.26
N GLY A 167 8.02 21.76 -10.39
CA GLY A 167 8.68 23.07 -10.32
C GLY A 167 9.33 23.32 -8.98
N THR A 168 8.99 24.42 -8.32
CA THR A 168 9.50 24.81 -7.00
C THR A 168 8.36 25.19 -6.07
N PRO A 169 8.58 25.23 -4.74
CA PRO A 169 7.52 25.62 -3.78
C PRO A 169 6.90 26.98 -4.06
N MET A 170 7.70 27.94 -4.58
CA MET A 170 7.28 29.30 -4.89
C MET A 170 6.67 29.44 -6.30
N ASN A 171 6.95 28.48 -7.18
CA ASN A 171 6.43 28.47 -8.56
C ASN A 171 6.02 27.03 -8.94
N THR A 172 4.91 26.60 -8.36
CA THR A 172 4.35 25.28 -8.61
C THR A 172 3.56 25.28 -9.91
N VAL A 173 3.89 24.36 -10.80
CA VAL A 173 3.18 24.13 -12.07
C VAL A 173 2.37 22.84 -11.95
N SER A 174 1.09 22.91 -12.29
CA SER A 174 0.23 21.72 -12.40
C SER A 174 0.26 21.18 -13.82
N ARG A 175 0.37 19.86 -13.95
CA ARG A 175 0.32 19.16 -15.21
C ARG A 175 -0.80 18.12 -15.18
N PRO A 176 -1.78 18.18 -16.12
CA PRO A 176 -2.78 17.13 -16.28
C PRO A 176 -2.13 15.78 -16.63
N TRP A 177 -2.72 14.70 -16.10
CA TRP A 177 -2.33 13.33 -16.43
C TRP A 177 -3.59 12.47 -16.57
N SER A 178 -3.64 11.66 -17.63
CA SER A 178 -4.66 10.62 -17.78
C SER A 178 -4.17 9.30 -17.18
N TYR A 179 -4.94 8.74 -16.25
CA TYR A 179 -4.62 7.41 -15.73
C TYR A 179 -4.96 6.31 -16.73
N ASP A 180 -5.89 6.57 -17.66
CA ASP A 180 -6.31 5.66 -18.73
C ASP A 180 -6.74 4.28 -18.22
N GLN A 181 -7.20 4.20 -16.97
CA GLN A 181 -7.42 2.94 -16.25
C GLN A 181 -8.51 2.06 -16.90
N TYR A 182 -9.39 2.66 -17.70
CA TYR A 182 -10.47 1.97 -18.39
C TYR A 182 -10.19 1.74 -19.89
N GLU A 183 -9.06 2.20 -20.38
CA GLU A 183 -8.66 2.01 -21.75
C GLU A 183 -8.39 0.53 -22.06
N PRO A 184 -8.74 0.04 -23.29
CA PRO A 184 -8.50 -1.34 -23.69
C PRO A 184 -7.04 -1.76 -23.49
N GLY A 185 -6.84 -2.94 -22.89
CA GLY A 185 -5.52 -3.53 -22.64
C GLY A 185 -4.85 -3.07 -21.34
N VAL A 186 -5.38 -2.04 -20.63
CA VAL A 186 -4.77 -1.54 -19.39
C VAL A 186 -5.05 -2.49 -18.22
N LEU A 187 -6.27 -3.01 -18.10
CA LEU A 187 -6.61 -4.02 -17.08
C LEU A 187 -5.72 -5.26 -17.21
N GLU A 188 -5.58 -5.77 -18.44
CA GLU A 188 -4.75 -6.93 -18.76
C GLU A 188 -3.27 -6.65 -18.46
N ALA A 189 -2.78 -5.45 -18.77
CA ALA A 189 -1.42 -5.04 -18.43
C ALA A 189 -1.17 -5.05 -16.92
N CYS A 190 -2.10 -4.52 -16.12
CA CYS A 190 -2.00 -4.50 -14.67
C CYS A 190 -2.01 -5.91 -14.06
N LEU A 191 -2.85 -6.80 -14.58
CA LEU A 191 -2.85 -8.20 -14.15
C LEU A 191 -1.58 -8.93 -14.57
N ASN A 192 -1.10 -8.69 -15.80
CA ASN A 192 0.14 -9.28 -16.32
C ASN A 192 1.37 -8.84 -15.52
N LEU A 193 1.40 -7.57 -15.03
CA LEU A 193 2.48 -7.08 -14.17
C LEU A 193 2.67 -7.98 -12.93
N LEU A 194 1.59 -8.40 -12.30
CA LEU A 194 1.65 -9.33 -11.17
C LEU A 194 2.11 -10.74 -11.60
N GLN A 195 1.75 -11.19 -12.82
CA GLN A 195 2.10 -12.53 -13.33
C GLN A 195 3.57 -12.67 -13.73
N VAL A 196 4.22 -11.57 -14.14
CA VAL A 196 5.64 -11.58 -14.53
C VAL A 196 6.57 -11.14 -13.40
N SER A 197 6.03 -10.86 -12.22
CA SER A 197 6.84 -10.49 -11.04
C SER A 197 7.77 -11.63 -10.61
N PRO A 198 8.96 -11.34 -10.08
CA PRO A 198 9.87 -12.36 -9.57
C PRO A 198 9.24 -13.26 -8.51
N GLN A 199 8.31 -12.72 -7.70
CA GLN A 199 7.58 -13.46 -6.67
C GLN A 199 6.67 -14.52 -7.30
N HIS A 200 5.87 -14.12 -8.30
CA HIS A 200 5.00 -15.04 -9.03
C HIS A 200 5.80 -16.13 -9.75
N LEU A 201 6.86 -15.75 -10.47
CA LEU A 201 7.69 -16.69 -11.23
C LEU A 201 8.39 -17.71 -10.31
N ARG A 202 8.70 -17.32 -9.05
CA ARG A 202 9.31 -18.21 -8.06
C ARG A 202 8.32 -19.21 -7.49
N ASN A 203 7.13 -18.76 -7.10
CA ASN A 203 6.08 -19.61 -6.53
C ASN A 203 4.68 -19.02 -6.76
N PRO A 204 4.03 -19.37 -7.88
CA PRO A 204 2.71 -18.81 -8.22
C PRO A 204 1.64 -19.01 -7.14
N ASN A 205 1.64 -20.16 -6.46
CA ASN A 205 0.60 -20.47 -5.48
C ASN A 205 0.71 -19.59 -4.23
N VAL A 206 1.92 -19.34 -3.75
CA VAL A 206 2.16 -18.42 -2.61
C VAL A 206 1.83 -17.00 -3.01
N ASP A 207 2.31 -16.54 -4.16
CA ASP A 207 2.02 -15.21 -4.67
C ASP A 207 0.51 -14.98 -4.83
N TYR A 208 -0.23 -15.96 -5.39
CA TYR A 208 -1.69 -15.84 -5.49
C TYR A 208 -2.35 -15.63 -4.12
N LEU A 209 -1.96 -16.37 -3.09
CA LEU A 209 -2.54 -16.21 -1.75
C LEU A 209 -2.21 -14.85 -1.14
N ASP A 210 -0.98 -14.39 -1.33
CA ASP A 210 -0.49 -13.11 -0.80
C ASP A 210 -1.15 -11.89 -1.46
N ARG A 211 -1.71 -12.04 -2.69
CA ARG A 211 -2.53 -11.00 -3.35
C ARG A 211 -3.84 -10.67 -2.63
N SER A 212 -4.15 -11.35 -1.55
CA SER A 212 -5.21 -10.96 -0.61
C SER A 212 -4.86 -9.69 0.18
N ASN A 213 -3.56 -9.39 0.32
CA ASN A 213 -3.01 -8.32 1.13
C ASN A 213 -2.56 -7.12 0.27
N PRO A 214 -3.16 -5.93 0.41
CA PRO A 214 -2.76 -4.75 -0.35
C PRO A 214 -1.35 -4.26 -0.03
N VAL A 215 -0.81 -4.56 1.17
CA VAL A 215 0.59 -4.28 1.52
C VAL A 215 1.54 -5.04 0.60
N TYR A 216 1.27 -6.34 0.40
CA TYR A 216 2.04 -7.18 -0.52
C TYR A 216 1.94 -6.70 -1.97
N ILE A 217 0.71 -6.43 -2.45
CA ILE A 217 0.47 -5.92 -3.82
C ILE A 217 1.24 -4.62 -4.03
N GLY A 218 1.10 -3.65 -3.10
CA GLY A 218 1.77 -2.36 -3.22
C GLY A 218 3.28 -2.47 -3.32
N ARG A 219 3.89 -3.34 -2.51
CA ARG A 219 5.34 -3.55 -2.54
C ARG A 219 5.81 -4.18 -3.85
N ILE A 220 5.10 -5.18 -4.37
CA ILE A 220 5.41 -5.76 -5.70
C ILE A 220 5.26 -4.72 -6.80
N VAL A 221 4.16 -3.96 -6.80
CA VAL A 221 3.93 -2.95 -7.84
C VAL A 221 5.00 -1.87 -7.77
N SER A 222 5.44 -1.42 -6.58
CA SER A 222 6.51 -0.42 -6.48
C SER A 222 7.83 -0.90 -7.11
N ALA A 223 8.16 -2.20 -7.00
CA ALA A 223 9.30 -2.79 -7.68
C ALA A 223 9.08 -2.91 -9.20
N MET A 224 7.92 -3.42 -9.61
CA MET A 224 7.63 -3.74 -11.00
C MET A 224 7.34 -2.53 -11.89
N ILE A 225 7.09 -1.35 -11.33
CA ILE A 225 6.95 -0.13 -12.14
C ILE A 225 8.31 0.33 -12.68
N ASN A 226 9.40 0.21 -11.92
CA ASN A 226 10.74 0.43 -12.45
C ASN A 226 11.33 -0.85 -13.04
N SER A 227 12.37 -0.74 -13.85
CA SER A 227 12.98 -1.86 -14.59
C SER A 227 14.43 -2.15 -14.17
N GLU A 228 14.84 -1.72 -12.97
CA GLU A 228 16.25 -1.85 -12.58
C GLU A 228 16.62 -3.28 -12.13
N ASP A 229 15.68 -4.02 -11.55
CA ASP A 229 15.95 -5.36 -11.00
C ASP A 229 15.23 -6.48 -11.76
N ASP A 230 14.28 -6.15 -12.66
CA ASP A 230 13.37 -7.11 -13.28
C ASP A 230 12.87 -6.64 -14.66
N ARG A 231 11.77 -7.24 -15.13
CA ARG A 231 11.09 -6.88 -16.39
C ARG A 231 10.02 -5.80 -16.17
N GLY A 232 10.33 -4.82 -15.30
CA GLY A 232 9.41 -3.76 -14.95
C GLY A 232 9.04 -2.84 -16.11
N VAL A 233 8.06 -1.97 -15.84
CA VAL A 233 7.35 -1.24 -16.90
C VAL A 233 8.18 -0.10 -17.48
N VAL A 234 8.82 0.72 -16.64
CA VAL A 234 9.44 1.99 -17.06
C VAL A 234 10.94 1.95 -16.83
N LYS A 235 11.72 2.33 -17.84
CA LYS A 235 13.14 2.62 -17.68
C LYS A 235 13.35 4.09 -17.34
N GLY A 236 14.05 4.33 -16.21
CA GLY A 236 14.43 5.66 -15.77
C GLY A 236 15.54 6.27 -16.62
N ASN A 237 15.50 7.58 -16.79
CA ASN A 237 16.61 8.34 -17.36
C ASN A 237 16.61 9.78 -16.85
N TRP A 238 17.71 10.19 -16.22
CA TRP A 238 17.96 11.55 -15.69
C TRP A 238 19.10 12.25 -16.42
N SER A 239 19.61 11.65 -17.51
CA SER A 239 20.55 12.33 -18.41
C SER A 239 19.81 13.26 -19.38
N ASP A 240 20.55 14.09 -20.08
CA ASP A 240 19.98 14.96 -21.12
C ASP A 240 19.80 14.26 -22.48
N ASN A 241 20.13 12.97 -22.58
CA ASN A 241 20.03 12.20 -23.81
C ASN A 241 18.86 11.21 -23.77
N PHE A 242 17.84 11.44 -24.60
CA PHE A 242 16.65 10.62 -24.75
C PHE A 242 16.50 10.02 -26.16
N ASP A 243 17.56 10.00 -26.98
CA ASP A 243 17.51 9.62 -28.40
C ASP A 243 16.93 8.23 -28.70
N GLN A 244 16.96 7.32 -27.70
CA GLN A 244 16.46 5.93 -27.87
C GLN A 244 15.06 5.71 -27.31
N GLY A 245 14.32 6.77 -27.00
CA GLY A 245 12.99 6.65 -26.40
C GLY A 245 12.22 7.95 -26.43
N VAL A 246 11.15 8.00 -25.66
CA VAL A 246 10.29 9.17 -25.51
C VAL A 246 10.82 10.02 -24.35
N HIS A 247 10.96 11.32 -24.56
CA HIS A 247 11.31 12.25 -23.47
C HIS A 247 10.24 12.21 -22.37
N PRO A 248 10.60 12.08 -21.08
CA PRO A 248 9.63 11.90 -20.00
C PRO A 248 8.51 12.96 -19.95
N SER A 249 8.81 14.18 -20.38
CA SER A 249 7.82 15.28 -20.43
C SER A 249 6.82 15.16 -21.58
N LEU A 250 6.95 14.22 -22.50
CA LEU A 250 6.00 14.03 -23.60
C LEU A 250 4.87 13.06 -23.26
N TRP A 251 5.03 12.24 -22.23
CA TRP A 251 3.94 11.38 -21.76
C TRP A 251 2.83 12.21 -21.14
N THR A 252 1.60 11.94 -21.51
CA THR A 252 0.39 12.59 -21.01
C THR A 252 -0.56 11.65 -20.27
N GLY A 253 -0.28 10.35 -20.32
CA GLY A 253 -1.09 9.32 -19.68
C GLY A 253 -0.32 8.01 -19.50
N SER A 254 -0.93 7.10 -18.73
CA SER A 254 -0.34 5.81 -18.37
C SER A 254 -0.64 4.70 -19.38
N GLY A 255 -1.75 4.83 -20.13
CA GLY A 255 -2.25 3.76 -20.99
C GLY A 255 -1.29 3.38 -22.11
N ASP A 256 -0.68 4.37 -22.77
CA ASP A 256 0.30 4.10 -23.83
C ASP A 256 1.54 3.38 -23.32
N ILE A 257 2.00 3.76 -22.13
CA ILE A 257 3.15 3.12 -21.48
C ILE A 257 2.84 1.65 -21.17
N LEU A 258 1.71 1.39 -20.52
CA LEU A 258 1.30 0.04 -20.14
C LEU A 258 1.04 -0.87 -21.35
N ARG A 259 0.36 -0.35 -22.39
CA ARG A 259 0.13 -1.09 -23.63
C ARG A 259 1.42 -1.39 -24.36
N GLN A 260 2.31 -0.42 -24.50
CA GLN A 260 3.61 -0.60 -25.14
C GLN A 260 4.44 -1.66 -24.41
N TRP A 261 4.43 -1.64 -23.06
CA TRP A 261 5.13 -2.64 -22.27
C TRP A 261 4.64 -4.07 -22.55
N VAL A 262 3.32 -4.30 -22.55
CA VAL A 262 2.76 -5.63 -22.85
C VAL A 262 3.03 -6.04 -24.29
N GLN A 263 2.82 -5.14 -25.26
CA GLN A 263 3.02 -5.43 -26.70
C GLN A 263 4.47 -5.77 -27.03
N SER A 264 5.43 -5.24 -26.28
CA SER A 264 6.85 -5.56 -26.43
C SER A 264 7.29 -6.84 -25.71
N GLY A 265 6.34 -7.63 -25.18
CA GLY A 265 6.65 -8.83 -24.38
C GLY A 265 7.25 -8.49 -23.01
N CYS A 266 6.75 -7.48 -22.35
CA CYS A 266 7.21 -6.94 -21.07
C CYS A 266 8.66 -6.42 -21.14
N SER A 267 8.99 -5.71 -22.20
CA SER A 267 10.25 -4.97 -22.30
C SER A 267 10.07 -3.55 -21.78
N PRO A 268 11.04 -3.01 -21.02
CA PRO A 268 10.89 -1.70 -20.40
C PRO A 268 10.67 -0.57 -21.39
N VAL A 269 9.69 0.28 -21.12
CA VAL A 269 9.36 1.46 -21.93
C VAL A 269 10.32 2.61 -21.58
N LYS A 270 10.92 3.21 -22.58
CA LYS A 270 11.93 4.29 -22.47
C LYS A 270 11.30 5.63 -22.81
N TYR A 271 11.38 6.67 -21.99
CA TYR A 271 11.97 6.80 -20.65
C TYR A 271 10.97 7.43 -19.70
N GLY A 272 11.19 7.26 -18.37
CA GLY A 272 10.44 7.93 -17.31
C GLY A 272 11.35 8.68 -16.34
N GLN A 273 10.73 9.59 -15.58
CA GLN A 273 11.26 10.22 -14.37
C GLN A 273 10.21 10.11 -13.27
N CYS A 274 10.47 10.61 -12.07
CA CYS A 274 9.66 10.32 -10.87
C CYS A 274 8.15 10.47 -11.08
N TRP A 275 7.69 11.51 -11.77
CA TRP A 275 6.26 11.72 -12.02
C TRP A 275 5.64 10.67 -12.95
N VAL A 276 6.43 10.12 -13.89
CA VAL A 276 5.96 9.05 -14.78
C VAL A 276 5.81 7.75 -14.00
N PHE A 277 6.82 7.40 -13.21
CA PHE A 277 6.78 6.23 -12.33
C PHE A 277 5.57 6.29 -11.39
N ALA A 278 5.40 7.41 -10.67
CA ALA A 278 4.30 7.60 -9.74
C ALA A 278 2.93 7.53 -10.41
N ALA A 279 2.75 8.19 -11.55
CA ALA A 279 1.47 8.21 -12.25
C ALA A 279 1.09 6.84 -12.84
N VAL A 280 2.05 6.09 -13.41
CA VAL A 280 1.83 4.72 -13.89
C VAL A 280 1.48 3.78 -12.71
N MET A 281 2.17 3.90 -11.57
CA MET A 281 1.82 3.15 -10.36
C MET A 281 0.41 3.49 -9.86
N CYS A 282 0.03 4.77 -9.86
CA CYS A 282 -1.31 5.20 -9.47
C CYS A 282 -2.39 4.51 -10.32
N THR A 283 -2.17 4.42 -11.64
CA THR A 283 -3.06 3.69 -12.55
C THR A 283 -3.19 2.23 -12.16
N VAL A 284 -2.07 1.53 -11.98
CA VAL A 284 -2.08 0.09 -11.63
C VAL A 284 -2.81 -0.15 -10.32
N MET A 285 -2.55 0.66 -9.28
CA MET A 285 -3.20 0.49 -7.98
C MET A 285 -4.72 0.73 -8.05
N ARG A 286 -5.17 1.77 -8.79
CA ARG A 286 -6.60 2.07 -9.01
C ARG A 286 -7.29 0.95 -9.78
N VAL A 287 -6.67 0.43 -10.83
CA VAL A 287 -7.19 -0.73 -11.60
C VAL A 287 -7.39 -1.94 -10.68
N LEU A 288 -6.44 -2.23 -9.79
CA LEU A 288 -6.54 -3.34 -8.84
C LEU A 288 -7.54 -3.07 -7.70
N GLY A 289 -8.13 -1.87 -7.65
CA GLY A 289 -9.14 -1.47 -6.67
C GLY A 289 -8.56 -0.96 -5.35
N ILE A 290 -7.28 -0.58 -5.32
CA ILE A 290 -6.61 -0.01 -4.15
C ILE A 290 -6.61 1.52 -4.28
N PRO A 291 -7.26 2.26 -3.36
CA PRO A 291 -7.32 3.72 -3.44
C PRO A 291 -5.93 4.33 -3.47
N CYS A 292 -5.68 5.18 -4.46
CA CYS A 292 -4.35 5.73 -4.72
C CYS A 292 -4.42 7.19 -5.17
N ARG A 293 -3.45 7.99 -4.69
CA ARG A 293 -3.24 9.38 -5.12
C ARG A 293 -1.77 9.67 -5.36
N VAL A 294 -1.49 10.58 -6.29
CA VAL A 294 -0.12 11.05 -6.55
C VAL A 294 0.22 12.21 -5.62
N VAL A 295 1.42 12.19 -5.06
CA VAL A 295 1.94 13.19 -4.11
C VAL A 295 3.23 13.77 -4.63
N SER A 296 3.36 15.09 -4.58
CA SER A 296 4.60 15.81 -4.89
C SER A 296 5.20 16.40 -3.63
N ASN A 297 6.49 16.17 -3.44
CA ASN A 297 7.31 16.69 -2.35
C ASN A 297 8.35 17.67 -2.91
N PHE A 298 8.34 18.91 -2.45
CA PHE A 298 9.26 19.94 -2.91
C PHE A 298 10.45 20.07 -1.96
N ASN A 299 11.65 20.24 -2.51
CA ASN A 299 12.93 20.10 -1.83
C ASN A 299 13.05 18.72 -1.18
N SER A 300 12.87 17.68 -2.00
CA SER A 300 12.92 16.28 -1.55
C SER A 300 14.37 15.86 -1.32
N ALA A 301 14.69 15.42 -0.13
CA ALA A 301 16.03 14.96 0.20
C ALA A 301 16.29 13.54 -0.32
N HIS A 302 17.49 13.29 -0.82
CA HIS A 302 18.02 11.96 -1.11
C HIS A 302 19.21 11.70 -0.17
N ASP A 303 18.92 11.07 0.95
CA ASP A 303 19.88 10.62 1.96
C ASP A 303 20.47 9.28 1.51
N THR A 304 21.73 9.28 1.12
CA THR A 304 22.41 8.09 0.55
C THR A 304 23.09 7.22 1.59
N ASN A 305 23.23 7.70 2.83
CA ASN A 305 23.92 6.99 3.91
C ASN A 305 23.01 6.60 5.09
N GLY A 306 21.74 7.03 5.08
CA GLY A 306 20.73 6.66 6.08
C GLY A 306 20.89 7.35 7.42
N ASN A 307 21.58 8.50 7.49
CA ASN A 307 21.82 9.24 8.72
C ASN A 307 20.75 10.30 9.02
N LEU A 308 19.77 10.48 8.13
CA LEU A 308 18.66 11.45 8.20
C LEU A 308 19.13 12.92 8.11
N VAL A 309 20.31 13.13 7.55
CA VAL A 309 20.94 14.45 7.34
C VAL A 309 21.45 14.54 5.91
N ILE A 310 21.27 15.67 5.28
CA ILE A 310 21.85 15.98 3.97
C ILE A 310 23.10 16.83 4.18
N GLU A 311 24.25 16.31 3.77
CA GLU A 311 25.52 17.04 3.87
C GLU A 311 25.86 17.74 2.56
N GLU A 312 25.87 19.06 2.57
CA GLU A 312 26.35 19.89 1.47
C GLU A 312 27.72 20.50 1.84
N VAL A 313 28.76 20.05 1.16
CA VAL A 313 30.15 20.49 1.48
C VAL A 313 30.62 21.50 0.46
N TYR A 314 31.13 22.64 0.96
CA TYR A 314 31.65 23.75 0.15
C TYR A 314 33.08 24.13 0.56
N SER A 315 33.83 24.65 -0.40
CA SER A 315 35.09 25.33 -0.13
C SER A 315 34.86 26.72 0.50
N GLU A 316 35.90 27.35 1.03
CA GLU A 316 35.88 28.75 1.50
C GLU A 316 35.41 29.74 0.41
N THR A 317 35.64 29.42 -0.85
CA THR A 317 35.25 30.27 -1.99
C THR A 317 33.78 30.01 -2.42
N GLY A 318 33.03 29.15 -1.72
CA GLY A 318 31.64 28.82 -2.02
C GLY A 318 31.48 27.81 -3.16
N GLN A 319 32.55 27.15 -3.60
CA GLN A 319 32.47 26.08 -4.58
C GLN A 319 31.98 24.77 -3.90
N LYS A 320 30.93 24.14 -4.45
CA LYS A 320 30.43 22.84 -3.96
C LYS A 320 31.49 21.75 -4.22
N LEU A 321 31.80 20.98 -3.18
CA LEU A 321 32.75 19.87 -3.23
C LEU A 321 31.97 18.53 -3.28
N ASN A 322 32.45 17.59 -4.10
CA ASN A 322 31.81 16.26 -4.24
C ASN A 322 32.30 15.31 -3.12
N LEU A 323 32.13 15.72 -1.85
CA LEU A 323 32.48 14.92 -0.67
C LEU A 323 31.31 14.18 -0.03
N SER A 324 30.09 14.53 -0.39
CA SER A 324 28.86 13.79 -0.07
C SER A 324 28.14 13.39 -1.36
N ARG A 325 27.43 12.25 -1.32
CA ARG A 325 26.53 11.80 -2.40
C ARG A 325 25.10 12.26 -2.20
N ASP A 326 24.80 12.86 -1.06
CA ASP A 326 23.48 13.37 -0.74
C ASP A 326 23.08 14.51 -1.69
N SER A 327 21.78 14.59 -1.94
CA SER A 327 21.24 15.62 -2.82
C SER A 327 19.84 16.05 -2.36
N ILE A 328 19.42 17.22 -2.85
CA ILE A 328 18.04 17.69 -2.68
C ILE A 328 17.49 17.96 -4.08
N TRP A 329 16.41 17.29 -4.40
CA TRP A 329 15.71 17.48 -5.66
C TRP A 329 14.75 18.66 -5.53
N ASN A 330 14.58 19.45 -6.58
CA ASN A 330 13.62 20.55 -6.60
C ASN A 330 12.21 20.06 -6.24
N PHE A 331 11.83 18.92 -6.81
CA PHE A 331 10.63 18.17 -6.45
C PHE A 331 10.85 16.67 -6.71
N HIS A 332 10.14 15.85 -5.97
CA HIS A 332 10.01 14.41 -6.17
C HIS A 332 8.54 14.01 -6.11
N VAL A 333 8.17 12.94 -6.81
CA VAL A 333 6.78 12.50 -6.92
C VAL A 333 6.68 11.01 -6.63
N TRP A 334 5.79 10.65 -5.70
CA TRP A 334 5.45 9.26 -5.35
C TRP A 334 3.94 9.06 -5.29
N VAL A 335 3.48 7.92 -4.78
CA VAL A 335 2.07 7.68 -4.54
C VAL A 335 1.79 7.40 -3.06
N GLU A 336 0.58 7.66 -2.64
CA GLU A 336 0.01 7.14 -1.41
C GLU A 336 -1.14 6.20 -1.74
N CYS A 337 -1.18 5.04 -1.05
CA CYS A 337 -2.27 4.09 -1.12
C CYS A 337 -2.97 3.96 0.22
N TRP A 338 -4.31 3.89 0.20
CA TRP A 338 -5.11 3.74 1.41
C TRP A 338 -5.32 2.27 1.76
N MET A 339 -4.92 1.88 2.98
CA MET A 339 -5.14 0.52 3.46
C MET A 339 -5.04 0.42 4.99
N THR A 340 -5.62 -0.66 5.53
CA THR A 340 -5.40 -1.05 6.93
C THR A 340 -4.08 -1.81 7.07
N ARG A 341 -3.41 -1.64 8.21
CA ARG A 341 -2.10 -2.22 8.51
C ARG A 341 -2.20 -3.22 9.66
N ARG A 342 -2.79 -4.38 9.37
CA ARG A 342 -2.93 -5.46 10.37
C ARG A 342 -1.60 -5.96 10.90
N ASP A 343 -0.53 -5.81 10.11
CA ASP A 343 0.84 -6.14 10.45
C ASP A 343 1.50 -5.16 11.43
N LEU A 344 1.08 -3.88 11.43
CA LEU A 344 1.65 -2.81 12.27
C LEU A 344 0.69 -2.30 13.35
N GLY A 345 -0.58 -2.70 13.28
CA GLY A 345 -1.65 -2.24 14.16
C GLY A 345 -2.44 -1.05 13.60
N SER A 346 -3.69 -0.89 14.09
CA SER A 346 -4.67 0.07 13.55
C SER A 346 -4.26 1.55 13.62
N TYR A 347 -3.32 1.90 14.49
CA TYR A 347 -2.76 3.25 14.53
C TYR A 347 -2.03 3.61 13.21
N MET A 348 -1.55 2.61 12.48
CA MET A 348 -0.84 2.78 11.21
C MET A 348 -1.75 2.69 9.99
N ASP A 349 -3.06 2.48 10.18
CA ASP A 349 -4.05 2.48 9.10
C ASP A 349 -4.14 3.84 8.41
N GLY A 350 -4.49 3.84 7.14
CA GLY A 350 -4.69 5.03 6.33
C GLY A 350 -3.71 5.11 5.15
N TRP A 351 -3.26 6.30 4.83
CA TRP A 351 -2.34 6.53 3.72
C TRP A 351 -0.96 5.94 3.97
N GLN A 352 -0.44 5.24 2.95
CA GLN A 352 0.86 4.58 2.94
C GLN A 352 1.65 5.06 1.73
N VAL A 353 2.86 5.54 1.95
CA VAL A 353 3.77 5.94 0.87
C VAL A 353 4.30 4.71 0.14
N LEU A 354 4.22 4.74 -1.18
CA LEU A 354 4.84 3.79 -2.09
C LEU A 354 5.56 4.59 -3.17
N ASP A 355 6.85 4.34 -3.35
CA ASP A 355 7.66 5.05 -4.34
C ASP A 355 8.28 4.05 -5.32
N PRO A 356 7.84 4.08 -6.60
CA PRO A 356 8.39 3.21 -7.64
C PRO A 356 9.67 3.77 -8.29
N THR A 357 10.10 4.99 -7.95
CA THR A 357 11.33 5.57 -8.50
C THR A 357 12.55 4.85 -7.92
N PRO A 358 13.48 4.32 -8.75
CA PRO A 358 14.63 3.59 -8.25
C PRO A 358 15.69 4.57 -7.68
N GLN A 359 15.64 4.83 -6.38
CA GLN A 359 16.60 5.67 -5.66
C GLN A 359 17.57 4.83 -4.85
N GLU A 360 17.06 4.08 -3.85
CA GLU A 360 17.83 3.20 -2.99
C GLU A 360 17.22 1.80 -2.96
N ARG A 361 18.07 0.79 -2.72
CA ARG A 361 17.61 -0.59 -2.63
C ARG A 361 17.07 -0.89 -1.24
N SER A 362 15.87 -1.44 -1.19
CA SER A 362 15.28 -2.01 0.03
C SER A 362 15.32 -3.53 -0.05
N GLN A 363 16.04 -4.17 0.88
CA GLN A 363 16.23 -5.63 0.89
C GLN A 363 16.80 -6.17 -0.44
N GLY A 364 17.66 -5.39 -1.08
CA GLY A 364 18.34 -5.77 -2.33
C GLY A 364 17.59 -5.48 -3.62
N VAL A 365 16.38 -4.90 -3.55
CA VAL A 365 15.52 -4.57 -4.68
C VAL A 365 15.16 -3.08 -4.68
N TYR A 366 15.08 -2.46 -5.84
CA TYR A 366 14.56 -1.09 -5.97
C TYR A 366 13.04 -1.07 -5.80
N CYS A 367 12.61 -0.97 -4.54
CA CYS A 367 11.22 -0.76 -4.13
C CYS A 367 11.18 0.08 -2.87
N CYS A 368 10.09 0.79 -2.62
CA CYS A 368 9.93 1.61 -1.42
C CYS A 368 8.49 1.53 -0.91
N GLY A 369 8.33 1.29 0.38
CA GLY A 369 7.05 1.24 1.06
C GLY A 369 6.38 -0.15 1.05
N PRO A 370 5.12 -0.23 1.51
CA PRO A 370 4.23 0.86 1.93
C PRO A 370 4.56 1.40 3.33
N ALA A 371 5.03 2.64 3.40
CA ALA A 371 5.40 3.33 4.63
C ALA A 371 4.22 4.15 5.18
N PRO A 372 3.72 3.88 6.42
CA PRO A 372 2.61 4.64 6.97
C PRO A 372 2.94 6.13 7.10
N VAL A 373 2.12 7.01 6.53
CA VAL A 373 2.28 8.48 6.68
C VAL A 373 2.28 8.89 8.16
N ARG A 374 1.49 8.20 8.99
CA ARG A 374 1.49 8.40 10.45
C ARG A 374 2.82 8.04 11.12
N ALA A 375 3.49 6.98 10.63
CA ALA A 375 4.81 6.60 11.13
C ALA A 375 5.86 7.65 10.76
N ILE A 376 5.82 8.15 9.53
CA ILE A 376 6.69 9.23 9.04
C ILE A 376 6.49 10.48 9.90
N LYS A 377 5.25 10.96 10.08
CA LYS A 377 4.93 12.12 10.92
C LYS A 377 5.39 11.96 12.37
N SER A 378 5.27 10.76 12.91
CA SER A 378 5.64 10.45 14.30
C SER A 378 7.12 10.12 14.46
N LYS A 379 7.94 10.26 13.39
CA LYS A 379 9.38 9.91 13.40
C LYS A 379 9.64 8.47 13.89
N ARG A 380 8.77 7.51 13.50
CA ARG A 380 8.94 6.08 13.80
C ARG A 380 9.94 5.46 12.83
N THR A 381 11.20 5.91 12.90
CA THR A 381 12.28 5.43 12.04
C THR A 381 12.68 3.96 12.30
N ASP A 382 12.13 3.36 13.35
CA ASP A 382 12.20 1.93 13.65
C ASP A 382 11.14 1.09 12.89
N ALA A 383 10.14 1.72 12.29
CA ALA A 383 9.08 1.01 11.57
C ALA A 383 9.59 0.48 10.22
N PRO A 384 9.13 -0.74 9.82
CA PRO A 384 9.52 -1.35 8.55
C PRO A 384 8.94 -0.62 7.34
N TYR A 385 9.26 -1.13 6.14
CA TYR A 385 8.81 -0.62 4.85
C TYR A 385 9.34 0.77 4.51
N ASP A 386 10.64 0.98 4.80
CA ASP A 386 11.43 2.12 4.33
C ASP A 386 11.02 3.48 4.95
N VAL A 387 10.36 3.46 6.12
CA VAL A 387 9.96 4.67 6.86
C VAL A 387 11.14 5.62 7.11
N PRO A 388 12.37 5.19 7.49
CA PRO A 388 13.49 6.10 7.65
C PRO A 388 13.85 6.86 6.38
N PHE A 389 13.84 6.17 5.24
CA PHE A 389 14.16 6.77 3.94
C PHE A 389 13.14 7.85 3.56
N VAL A 390 11.84 7.51 3.64
CA VAL A 390 10.76 8.48 3.34
C VAL A 390 10.75 9.64 4.35
N TYR A 391 11.06 9.37 5.63
CA TYR A 391 11.21 10.43 6.62
C TYR A 391 12.31 11.42 6.22
N ALA A 392 13.46 10.93 5.76
CA ALA A 392 14.54 11.80 5.27
C ALA A 392 14.10 12.64 4.07
N GLU A 393 13.38 12.06 3.11
CA GLU A 393 12.88 12.77 1.93
C GLU A 393 12.03 14.00 2.27
N VAL A 394 11.29 13.97 3.39
CA VAL A 394 10.35 15.03 3.78
C VAL A 394 10.84 15.90 4.92
N ASN A 395 11.82 15.45 5.73
CA ASN A 395 12.18 16.13 6.98
C ASN A 395 13.63 15.94 7.43
N ALA A 396 14.56 15.61 6.53
CA ALA A 396 15.99 15.60 6.85
C ALA A 396 16.50 17.01 7.19
N ASP A 397 17.43 17.09 8.12
CA ASP A 397 18.18 18.31 8.35
C ASP A 397 19.23 18.52 7.23
N VAL A 398 19.51 19.75 6.86
CA VAL A 398 20.57 20.07 5.90
C VAL A 398 21.76 20.68 6.64
N HIS A 399 22.91 20.04 6.56
CA HIS A 399 24.16 20.55 7.11
C HIS A 399 25.02 21.12 5.98
N THR A 400 25.18 22.42 5.96
CA THR A 400 26.15 23.11 5.07
C THR A 400 27.48 23.17 5.78
N ILE A 401 28.47 22.47 5.24
CA ILE A 401 29.82 22.31 5.79
C ILE A 401 30.80 23.09 4.92
N ILE A 402 31.52 24.01 5.53
CA ILE A 402 32.62 24.77 4.83
C ILE A 402 33.95 24.16 5.23
N VAL A 403 34.76 23.84 4.22
CA VAL A 403 36.08 23.25 4.39
C VAL A 403 37.17 24.21 3.86
N ALA A 404 38.17 24.45 4.69
CA ALA A 404 39.38 25.22 4.35
C ALA A 404 40.63 24.37 4.65
N GLN A 405 41.55 24.27 3.71
CA GLN A 405 42.82 23.54 3.87
C GLN A 405 42.63 22.09 4.39
N GLY A 406 41.53 21.44 3.99
CA GLY A 406 41.21 20.07 4.41
C GLY A 406 40.61 19.95 5.82
N GLN A 407 40.27 21.05 6.48
CA GLN A 407 39.63 21.08 7.78
C GLN A 407 38.26 21.74 7.72
N VAL A 408 37.33 21.25 8.51
CA VAL A 408 36.01 21.87 8.67
C VAL A 408 36.14 23.16 9.46
N VAL A 409 35.78 24.28 8.86
CA VAL A 409 35.85 25.63 9.48
C VAL A 409 34.47 26.14 9.92
N SER A 410 33.39 25.65 9.30
CA SER A 410 32.04 26.05 9.68
C SER A 410 31.05 24.94 9.35
N VAL A 411 30.04 24.79 10.19
CA VAL A 411 28.85 23.96 9.95
C VAL A 411 27.61 24.78 10.31
N SER A 412 26.71 24.96 9.35
CA SER A 412 25.38 25.53 9.60
C SER A 412 24.30 24.48 9.38
N LYS A 413 23.21 24.58 10.12
CA LYS A 413 22.11 23.65 10.10
C LYS A 413 20.84 24.36 9.66
N ASP A 414 20.12 23.75 8.68
CA ASP A 414 18.80 24.16 8.22
C ASP A 414 17.82 23.00 8.45
N THR A 415 16.78 23.23 9.25
CA THR A 415 15.77 22.23 9.65
C THR A 415 14.45 22.37 8.90
N VAL A 416 14.31 23.40 8.05
CA VAL A 416 13.03 23.74 7.39
C VAL A 416 13.02 23.54 5.88
N ARG A 417 14.21 23.48 5.27
CA ARG A 417 14.37 23.47 3.80
C ARG A 417 13.74 22.25 3.15
N VAL A 418 13.97 21.05 3.70
CA VAL A 418 13.51 19.78 3.13
C VAL A 418 12.01 19.62 3.34
N GLY A 419 11.31 19.16 2.29
CA GLY A 419 9.87 18.96 2.35
C GLY A 419 9.09 20.26 2.61
N SER A 420 9.51 21.35 1.98
CA SER A 420 8.93 22.70 2.18
C SER A 420 7.46 22.79 1.76
N LEU A 421 7.02 21.94 0.82
CA LEU A 421 5.62 21.76 0.42
C LEU A 421 5.41 20.31 0.00
N ILE A 422 4.44 19.65 0.61
CA ILE A 422 3.97 18.33 0.19
C ILE A 422 2.52 18.48 -0.22
N CYS A 423 2.17 18.06 -1.43
CA CYS A 423 0.85 18.33 -1.98
C CYS A 423 0.33 17.22 -2.89
N THR A 424 -0.98 17.24 -3.08
CA THR A 424 -1.72 16.33 -3.97
C THR A 424 -2.86 17.08 -4.66
N LYS A 425 -3.59 16.42 -5.57
CA LYS A 425 -4.82 16.96 -6.13
C LYS A 425 -5.94 16.91 -5.09
N ALA A 426 -6.67 18.01 -4.93
CA ALA A 426 -7.82 18.08 -4.03
C ALA A 426 -8.96 17.17 -4.53
N VAL A 427 -9.69 16.56 -3.58
CA VAL A 427 -10.86 15.72 -3.86
C VAL A 427 -11.92 16.53 -4.62
N GLY A 428 -12.31 16.05 -5.80
CA GLY A 428 -13.34 16.65 -6.64
C GLY A 428 -12.98 17.97 -7.32
N PHE A 429 -11.77 18.52 -7.10
CA PHE A 429 -11.38 19.82 -7.65
C PHE A 429 -10.03 19.77 -8.36
N PRO A 430 -9.85 20.46 -9.51
CA PRO A 430 -8.58 20.50 -10.24
C PRO A 430 -7.62 21.54 -9.64
N ARG A 431 -7.31 21.41 -8.35
CA ARG A 431 -6.42 22.32 -7.61
C ARG A 431 -5.52 21.56 -6.66
N LEU A 432 -4.45 22.23 -6.24
CA LEU A 432 -3.51 21.76 -5.22
C LEU A 432 -4.19 21.71 -3.84
N GLU A 433 -3.94 20.62 -3.12
CA GLU A 433 -4.19 20.45 -1.69
C GLU A 433 -2.84 20.28 -0.97
N ASN A 434 -2.57 21.16 -0.01
CA ASN A 434 -1.37 21.08 0.82
C ASN A 434 -1.58 20.05 1.93
N ILE A 435 -0.78 18.99 1.91
CA ILE A 435 -0.82 17.89 2.88
C ILE A 435 0.47 17.82 3.73
N THR A 436 1.30 18.85 3.73
CA THR A 436 2.56 18.90 4.51
C THR A 436 2.32 18.56 5.98
N GLY A 437 1.24 19.09 6.56
CA GLY A 437 0.85 18.80 7.95
C GLY A 437 0.51 17.33 8.23
N SER A 438 0.29 16.49 7.21
CA SER A 438 0.12 15.04 7.36
C SER A 438 1.45 14.31 7.54
N TYR A 439 2.55 14.88 7.06
CA TYR A 439 3.89 14.29 7.08
C TYR A 439 4.78 14.79 8.20
N LYS A 440 4.64 16.03 8.60
CA LYS A 440 5.47 16.64 9.65
C LYS A 440 4.69 17.68 10.45
N TYR A 441 5.21 17.98 11.61
CA TYR A 441 4.71 19.05 12.48
C TYR A 441 5.35 20.37 12.08
N ASP A 442 4.68 21.48 12.37
CA ASP A 442 5.29 22.80 12.25
C ASP A 442 6.50 22.91 13.20
N GLU A 443 7.49 23.71 12.83
CA GLU A 443 8.68 23.94 13.65
C GLU A 443 8.29 24.36 15.07
N GLY A 444 8.86 23.64 16.05
CA GLY A 444 8.57 23.86 17.47
C GLY A 444 7.26 23.24 18.00
N MET A 445 6.42 22.65 17.12
CA MET A 445 5.17 22.00 17.52
C MET A 445 5.25 20.45 17.53
N ALA A 446 6.43 19.87 17.39
CA ALA A 446 6.58 18.42 17.46
C ALA A 446 6.00 17.87 18.79
N PRO A 447 5.20 16.80 18.76
CA PRO A 447 4.73 16.19 20.00
C PRO A 447 5.91 15.67 20.81
N LYS A 448 5.75 15.74 22.11
CA LYS A 448 6.71 15.33 23.11
C LYS A 448 7.28 13.95 22.79
N GLN A 449 8.58 13.83 22.89
CA GLN A 449 9.38 12.67 22.46
C GLN A 449 8.86 11.36 23.08
N ARG A 450 8.52 10.38 22.25
CA ARG A 450 8.24 9.00 22.68
C ARG A 450 9.56 8.22 22.68
N THR A 451 9.92 7.65 23.82
CA THR A 451 11.09 6.78 23.93
C THR A 451 10.64 5.32 23.79
N PHE A 452 11.25 4.60 22.87
CA PHE A 452 11.06 3.16 22.71
C PHE A 452 12.08 2.41 23.57
N VAL A 453 11.60 1.52 24.40
CA VAL A 453 12.43 0.66 25.22
C VAL A 453 12.27 -0.77 24.74
N HIS A 454 13.37 -1.36 24.28
CA HIS A 454 13.45 -2.79 23.95
C HIS A 454 13.93 -3.56 25.19
N PHE A 455 13.28 -4.65 25.50
CA PHE A 455 13.65 -5.49 26.64
C PHE A 455 13.48 -6.98 26.37
N LEU A 456 14.33 -7.80 27.01
CA LEU A 456 14.30 -9.27 26.93
C LEU A 456 13.58 -9.85 28.14
N MET A 457 12.58 -10.69 27.91
CA MET A 457 11.85 -11.37 29.00
C MET A 457 12.44 -12.77 29.26
N PRO A 458 12.75 -13.12 30.51
CA PRO A 458 13.26 -14.46 30.87
C PRO A 458 12.14 -15.52 30.87
N LYS A 459 12.55 -16.79 30.65
CA LYS A 459 11.68 -17.98 30.48
C LYS A 459 10.75 -18.35 31.64
N SER A 460 10.92 -17.78 32.84
CA SER A 460 10.46 -18.42 34.09
C SER A 460 9.04 -18.09 34.56
N HIS A 461 8.22 -17.27 33.86
CA HIS A 461 6.89 -16.92 34.38
C HIS A 461 5.81 -16.88 33.28
N MET A 462 5.18 -18.01 33.05
CA MET A 462 3.93 -18.12 32.31
C MET A 462 2.72 -17.85 33.22
N ARG A 463 2.28 -16.66 33.29
CA ARG A 463 1.00 -16.06 33.76
C ARG A 463 1.29 -14.83 34.58
N PHE A 464 1.13 -13.64 33.97
CA PHE A 464 0.70 -12.48 34.75
C PHE A 464 0.65 -11.22 33.86
N CYS A 465 -0.30 -10.33 34.10
CA CYS A 465 -0.27 -8.95 33.62
C CYS A 465 1.06 -8.32 34.03
N VAL A 466 1.88 -7.93 33.07
CA VAL A 466 3.15 -7.26 33.35
C VAL A 466 2.84 -5.82 33.73
N PHE A 467 2.91 -5.50 35.00
CA PHE A 467 2.96 -4.12 35.46
C PHE A 467 4.41 -3.64 35.35
N ILE A 468 4.68 -2.77 34.39
CA ILE A 468 5.98 -2.11 34.28
C ILE A 468 5.87 -0.78 35.05
N GLN A 469 6.60 -0.66 36.13
CA GLN A 469 6.75 0.61 36.84
C GLN A 469 7.99 1.31 36.26
N ALA A 470 7.79 2.44 35.61
CA ALA A 470 8.88 3.26 35.11
C ALA A 470 9.09 4.46 36.04
N GLN A 471 10.30 4.61 36.57
CA GLN A 471 10.73 5.78 37.34
C GLN A 471 11.65 6.63 36.48
N ILE A 472 11.32 7.91 36.31
CA ILE A 472 12.17 8.87 35.61
C ILE A 472 12.89 9.71 36.65
N GLN A 473 14.21 9.63 36.72
CA GLN A 473 15.05 10.54 37.51
C GLN A 473 15.57 11.66 36.59
N LEU A 474 15.15 12.88 36.86
CA LEU A 474 15.63 14.07 36.14
C LEU A 474 16.85 14.65 36.90
N LEU A 475 17.98 14.77 36.21
CA LEU A 475 19.18 15.44 36.69
C LEU A 475 19.11 16.92 36.28
N LEU A 476 18.81 17.81 37.19
CA LEU A 476 18.91 19.25 36.98
C LEU A 476 20.35 19.71 37.18
N GLN A 477 20.83 20.65 36.37
CA GLN A 477 22.22 21.19 36.44
C GLN A 477 22.55 21.89 37.78
N GLU A 478 21.60 22.09 38.67
CA GLU A 478 21.78 22.76 39.97
C GLU A 478 21.62 21.82 41.19
N GLY A 479 21.83 20.51 41.01
CA GLY A 479 21.98 19.58 42.14
C GLY A 479 20.70 19.17 42.88
N TYR A 480 19.52 19.42 42.34
CA TYR A 480 18.27 18.93 42.92
C TYR A 480 17.76 17.70 42.18
N LEU A 481 17.63 16.60 42.90
CA LEU A 481 16.95 15.38 42.43
C LEU A 481 15.43 15.58 42.64
N CYS A 482 14.71 15.79 41.58
CA CYS A 482 13.26 15.70 41.60
C CYS A 482 12.85 14.31 41.08
N GLY A 483 12.42 13.42 41.99
CA GLY A 483 11.81 12.17 41.64
C GLY A 483 10.34 12.38 41.28
N PHE A 484 9.95 12.02 40.06
CA PHE A 484 8.53 11.89 39.71
C PHE A 484 8.11 10.44 39.88
N ASP A 485 7.40 10.13 40.96
CA ASP A 485 6.70 8.86 41.12
C ASP A 485 5.35 8.93 40.43
N GLY A 486 5.35 8.57 39.15
CA GLY A 486 4.12 8.43 38.37
C GLY A 486 3.96 6.97 37.91
N LEU A 487 2.77 6.42 38.14
CA LEU A 487 2.38 5.15 37.50
C LEU A 487 2.21 5.41 35.99
N PHE A 488 3.22 5.03 35.22
CA PHE A 488 3.11 5.04 33.77
C PHE A 488 2.57 3.68 33.34
N PHE A 489 1.48 3.68 32.58
CA PHE A 489 0.99 2.46 31.95
C PHE A 489 1.67 2.31 30.57
N PRO A 490 2.69 1.46 30.43
CA PRO A 490 3.29 1.22 29.14
C PRO A 490 2.29 0.50 28.24
N GLN A 491 2.16 0.95 27.02
CA GLN A 491 1.40 0.24 26.00
C GLN A 491 2.29 -0.86 25.41
N ILE A 492 2.01 -2.12 25.75
CA ILE A 492 2.70 -3.26 25.15
C ILE A 492 2.14 -3.42 23.73
N LEU A 493 3.00 -3.32 22.72
CA LEU A 493 2.62 -3.41 21.31
C LEU A 493 2.51 -4.85 20.81
N ASP A 494 3.23 -5.78 21.44
CA ASP A 494 3.20 -7.19 21.07
C ASP A 494 1.97 -7.88 21.66
N LYS A 495 1.09 -8.37 20.80
CA LYS A 495 -0.13 -9.10 21.22
C LYS A 495 0.16 -10.44 21.89
N ASN A 496 1.32 -11.05 21.61
CA ASN A 496 1.77 -12.32 22.19
C ASN A 496 3.17 -12.16 22.79
N VAL A 497 3.23 -11.98 24.08
CA VAL A 497 4.50 -11.95 24.81
C VAL A 497 5.10 -13.36 24.86
N VAL A 498 6.24 -13.56 24.19
CA VAL A 498 6.95 -14.84 24.14
C VAL A 498 8.22 -14.76 24.99
N PRO A 499 8.43 -15.69 25.94
CA PRO A 499 9.63 -15.69 26.77
C PRO A 499 10.93 -15.78 25.94
N ASN A 500 11.97 -15.06 26.35
CA ASN A 500 13.28 -14.94 25.70
C ASN A 500 13.25 -14.38 24.26
N LYS A 501 12.25 -13.60 23.93
CA LYS A 501 12.25 -12.73 22.75
C LYS A 501 12.26 -11.28 23.18
N GLU A 502 12.82 -10.45 22.32
CA GLU A 502 12.77 -9.01 22.46
C GLU A 502 11.34 -8.51 22.21
N HIS A 503 10.84 -7.67 23.10
CA HIS A 503 9.52 -7.05 23.02
C HIS A 503 9.65 -5.54 23.11
N THR A 504 8.76 -4.83 22.44
CA THR A 504 8.76 -3.36 22.45
C THR A 504 7.61 -2.83 23.30
N ALA A 505 7.94 -1.93 24.21
CA ALA A 505 6.96 -1.14 24.95
C ALA A 505 7.21 0.35 24.71
N ILE A 506 6.13 1.14 24.64
CA ILE A 506 6.20 2.60 24.52
C ILE A 506 5.97 3.21 25.90
N VAL A 507 6.93 4.01 26.34
CA VAL A 507 6.78 4.88 27.53
C VAL A 507 6.73 6.32 27.04
N THR A 508 5.62 7.01 27.30
CA THR A 508 5.45 8.42 26.92
C THR A 508 5.54 9.27 28.17
N PHE A 509 6.42 10.27 28.17
CA PHE A 509 6.47 11.28 29.21
C PHE A 509 6.46 12.68 28.61
N THR A 510 6.05 13.64 29.41
CA THR A 510 6.00 15.06 29.05
C THR A 510 7.12 15.77 29.77
N ASN A 511 8.05 16.39 29.01
CA ASN A 511 9.02 17.31 29.61
C ASN A 511 8.25 18.54 30.18
N PRO A 512 8.21 18.74 31.49
CA PRO A 512 7.50 19.86 32.07
C PRO A 512 8.27 21.20 31.96
N PHE A 513 9.51 21.16 31.47
CA PHE A 513 10.37 22.33 31.38
C PHE A 513 10.40 22.87 29.95
N THR A 514 10.73 24.14 29.79
CA THR A 514 10.84 24.83 28.49
C THR A 514 12.19 24.59 27.80
N HIS A 515 13.11 23.88 28.43
CA HIS A 515 14.44 23.56 27.91
C HIS A 515 14.67 22.04 27.93
N PRO A 516 15.59 21.51 27.10
CA PRO A 516 15.96 20.11 27.13
C PRO A 516 16.49 19.68 28.52
N VAL A 517 16.09 18.49 28.97
CA VAL A 517 16.57 17.91 30.24
C VAL A 517 17.23 16.56 29.98
N ASN A 518 18.30 16.27 30.70
CA ASN A 518 18.92 14.97 30.73
C ASN A 518 18.26 14.12 31.82
N GLY A 519 18.06 12.85 31.56
CA GLY A 519 17.45 11.97 32.55
C GLY A 519 17.85 10.50 32.38
N VAL A 520 17.44 9.70 33.31
CA VAL A 520 17.60 8.24 33.29
C VAL A 520 16.23 7.62 33.44
N LEU A 521 15.85 6.82 32.44
CA LEU A 521 14.67 5.96 32.50
C LEU A 521 15.07 4.62 33.09
N THR A 522 14.52 4.27 34.25
CA THR A 522 14.71 2.95 34.84
C THR A 522 13.44 2.14 34.67
N VAL A 523 13.54 0.98 34.03
CA VAL A 523 12.42 0.07 33.84
C VAL A 523 12.62 -1.12 34.79
N THR A 524 11.63 -1.35 35.65
CA THR A 524 11.62 -2.45 36.60
C THR A 524 10.31 -3.22 36.50
N GLY A 525 10.34 -4.51 36.70
CA GLY A 525 9.13 -5.36 36.73
C GLY A 525 9.44 -6.76 37.21
N ALA A 526 8.43 -7.46 37.70
CA ALA A 526 8.59 -8.86 38.12
C ALA A 526 8.97 -9.73 36.92
N GLY A 527 10.17 -10.31 36.95
CA GLY A 527 10.70 -11.15 35.87
C GLY A 527 11.44 -10.39 34.77
N LEU A 528 11.67 -9.08 34.91
CA LEU A 528 12.50 -8.27 34.00
C LEU A 528 13.90 -8.07 34.57
N LEU A 529 14.90 -8.04 33.68
CA LEU A 529 16.22 -7.51 34.01
C LEU A 529 16.09 -5.99 34.15
N GLN A 530 16.78 -5.42 35.13
CA GLN A 530 16.78 -3.98 35.35
C GLN A 530 17.62 -3.30 34.26
N GLU A 531 17.00 -2.55 33.36
CA GLU A 531 17.70 -1.77 32.36
C GLU A 531 17.60 -0.26 32.67
N LYS A 532 18.72 0.43 32.48
CA LYS A 532 18.82 1.89 32.61
C LYS A 532 19.14 2.48 31.26
N VAL A 533 18.27 3.35 30.75
CA VAL A 533 18.46 4.08 29.51
C VAL A 533 18.68 5.54 29.80
N GLN A 534 19.80 6.11 29.35
CA GLN A 534 20.07 7.55 29.42
C GLN A 534 19.45 8.26 28.22
N PHE A 535 18.77 9.37 28.45
CA PHE A 535 18.20 10.24 27.41
C PHE A 535 18.58 11.69 27.64
N ARG A 536 18.61 12.45 26.56
CA ARG A 536 18.87 13.89 26.53
C ARG A 536 17.66 14.65 26.01
#